data_0ec9829756ac1ddaae0f33fe6bcac174
#
_entry.id   0ec9829756ac1ddaae0f33fe6bcac174
#
_cell.length_a   1.000
_cell.length_b   1.000
_cell.length_c   1.000
_cell.angle_alpha   90.00
_cell.angle_beta   90.00
_cell.angle_gamma   90.00
#
_symmetry.space_group_name_H-M   'P 1'
#
loop_
_entity.id
_entity.type
_entity.pdbx_description
1 polymer ?
#
loop_
_entity_poly.entity_id
_entity_poly.type
_entity_poly.pdbx_seq_one_letter_code
_entity_poly.pdbx_strand_id
1 'polypeptide(L)'
;MPANLSPEYKQAEAAFKQAREPKERLECLREMLRTIPKHKGTEHLQADIKTRIKQLSEELALPKKGGPARGGPPQVVRPEGAAQVALLGPPNAGKSSLHARLTGSHAEAGPYPFTTRAPQPGMLPYEDIHFQLVDLPPVSEELVVPWFTNALQPADGALLIVDLGQPDCVDHVSMVMRMLGERRVVLSSGRRAASEAAPFGDELEDPFKIDLPTLLIANKADLSSSAADEIATLRELAGVDFRGLAVSATSGQGIDRIGRALFELLGVIRVYTKAPGRPADMGRPFTLRSGDTVGDVAREVHRGLATAIKYARLWARGDQNPQQVSRDHRVNDGDVVELHS
;
A
#
# COMPACT_ATOMS: atom_id res chain seq x y z
N MET A 1 -7.23 33.07 1.83
CA MET A 1 -6.36 32.98 3.02
C MET A 1 -6.07 31.51 3.25
N PRO A 2 -4.81 31.08 3.30
CA PRO A 2 -4.48 29.67 3.57
C PRO A 2 -5.02 29.28 4.93
N ALA A 3 -5.67 28.11 4.99
CA ALA A 3 -6.19 27.56 6.23
C ALA A 3 -5.01 27.07 7.07
N ASN A 4 -4.58 27.85 8.06
CA ASN A 4 -3.57 27.42 9.03
C ASN A 4 -4.16 26.28 9.88
N LEU A 5 -3.86 25.03 9.49
CA LEU A 5 -4.24 23.86 10.27
C LEU A 5 -3.41 23.79 11.56
N SER A 6 -4.08 23.51 12.67
CA SER A 6 -3.42 23.40 13.97
C SER A 6 -2.42 22.24 13.99
N PRO A 7 -1.35 22.30 14.81
CA PRO A 7 -0.43 21.18 14.99
C PRO A 7 -1.15 19.89 15.44
N GLU A 8 -2.17 20.02 16.29
CA GLU A 8 -2.99 18.91 16.79
C GLU A 8 -3.77 18.25 15.63
N TYR A 9 -4.30 19.05 14.69
CA TYR A 9 -4.96 18.52 13.51
C TYR A 9 -4.00 17.72 12.62
N LYS A 10 -2.80 18.27 12.35
CA LYS A 10 -1.77 17.58 11.55
C LYS A 10 -1.34 16.27 12.20
N GLN A 11 -1.25 16.22 13.51
CA GLN A 11 -0.94 15.00 14.25
C GLN A 11 -2.07 13.96 14.12
N ALA A 12 -3.33 14.40 14.26
CA ALA A 12 -4.49 13.52 14.08
C ALA A 12 -4.62 13.00 12.64
N GLU A 13 -4.30 13.84 11.65
CA GLU A 13 -4.24 13.45 10.23
C GLU A 13 -3.15 12.42 9.96
N ALA A 14 -1.95 12.61 10.50
CA ALA A 14 -0.85 11.66 10.40
C ALA A 14 -1.23 10.30 11.05
N ALA A 15 -1.88 10.34 12.21
CA ALA A 15 -2.39 9.14 12.88
C ALA A 15 -3.47 8.44 12.02
N PHE A 16 -4.37 9.20 11.38
CA PHE A 16 -5.39 8.65 10.48
C PHE A 16 -4.77 7.94 9.27
N LYS A 17 -3.72 8.53 8.66
CA LYS A 17 -2.99 7.92 7.54
C LYS A 17 -2.28 6.62 7.92
N GLN A 18 -1.86 6.48 9.18
CA GLN A 18 -1.20 5.27 9.72
C GLN A 18 -2.17 4.22 10.26
N ALA A 19 -3.37 4.62 10.65
CA ALA A 19 -4.35 3.73 11.25
C ALA A 19 -4.85 2.69 10.24
N ARG A 20 -4.71 1.40 10.56
CA ARG A 20 -5.14 0.27 9.72
C ARG A 20 -6.47 -0.33 10.17
N GLU A 21 -6.77 -0.29 11.47
CA GLU A 21 -8.00 -0.83 12.02
C GLU A 21 -9.16 0.19 11.90
N PRO A 22 -10.37 -0.25 11.48
CA PRO A 22 -11.52 0.65 11.32
C PRO A 22 -11.89 1.43 12.59
N LYS A 23 -11.71 0.85 13.77
CA LYS A 23 -11.97 1.54 15.05
C LYS A 23 -10.96 2.65 15.30
N GLU A 24 -9.67 2.41 15.08
CA GLU A 24 -8.61 3.42 15.22
C GLU A 24 -8.83 4.56 14.22
N ARG A 25 -9.19 4.24 12.98
CA ARG A 25 -9.54 5.26 11.97
C ARG A 25 -10.72 6.13 12.40
N LEU A 26 -11.75 5.53 12.99
CA LEU A 26 -12.90 6.28 13.51
C LEU A 26 -12.49 7.24 14.64
N GLU A 27 -11.62 6.82 15.54
CA GLU A 27 -11.10 7.66 16.62
C GLU A 27 -10.27 8.82 16.05
N CYS A 28 -9.38 8.53 15.10
CA CYS A 28 -8.58 9.57 14.42
C CYS A 28 -9.47 10.59 13.68
N LEU A 29 -10.53 10.15 12.99
CA LEU A 29 -11.48 11.05 12.32
C LEU A 29 -12.22 11.96 13.32
N ARG A 30 -12.60 11.43 14.47
CA ARG A 30 -13.23 12.22 15.54
C ARG A 30 -12.26 13.27 16.09
N GLU A 31 -10.99 12.88 16.27
CA GLU A 31 -9.94 13.81 16.72
C GLU A 31 -9.64 14.88 15.67
N MET A 32 -9.58 14.51 14.38
CA MET A 32 -9.48 15.49 13.29
C MET A 32 -10.64 16.47 13.30
N LEU A 33 -11.88 16.00 13.51
CA LEU A 33 -13.06 16.85 13.59
C LEU A 33 -13.03 17.79 14.82
N ARG A 34 -12.44 17.35 15.92
CA ARG A 34 -12.29 18.12 17.16
C ARG A 34 -11.24 19.23 17.01
N THR A 35 -10.14 18.94 16.32
CA THR A 35 -8.96 19.81 16.22
C THR A 35 -8.94 20.70 14.99
N ILE A 36 -9.82 20.47 14.01
CA ILE A 36 -9.91 21.29 12.80
C ILE A 36 -10.35 22.71 13.12
N PRO A 37 -9.64 23.74 12.64
CA PRO A 37 -10.06 25.13 12.79
C PRO A 37 -11.41 25.38 12.12
N LYS A 38 -12.31 26.10 12.82
CA LYS A 38 -13.66 26.41 12.32
C LYS A 38 -13.67 27.74 11.59
N HIS A 39 -13.39 27.73 10.30
CA HIS A 39 -13.49 28.91 9.44
C HIS A 39 -13.94 28.51 8.02
N LYS A 40 -14.34 29.49 7.23
CA LYS A 40 -14.95 29.31 5.90
C LYS A 40 -14.12 28.43 4.93
N GLY A 41 -12.79 28.39 5.05
CA GLY A 41 -11.91 27.56 4.23
C GLY A 41 -11.84 26.06 4.61
N THR A 42 -12.40 25.67 5.79
CA THR A 42 -12.39 24.29 6.27
C THR A 42 -13.77 23.61 6.25
N GLU A 43 -14.81 24.31 5.80
CA GLU A 43 -16.20 23.79 5.82
C GLU A 43 -16.35 22.51 5.00
N HIS A 44 -15.79 22.45 3.81
CA HIS A 44 -15.82 21.25 2.97
C HIS A 44 -15.12 20.07 3.63
N LEU A 45 -13.94 20.30 4.20
CA LEU A 45 -13.17 19.27 4.89
C LEU A 45 -13.91 18.76 6.14
N GLN A 46 -14.57 19.66 6.90
CA GLN A 46 -15.42 19.26 8.04
C GLN A 46 -16.61 18.40 7.58
N ALA A 47 -17.23 18.73 6.45
CA ALA A 47 -18.34 17.95 5.88
C ALA A 47 -17.87 16.55 5.47
N ASP A 48 -16.71 16.46 4.80
CA ASP A 48 -16.11 15.19 4.39
C ASP A 48 -15.76 14.31 5.60
N ILE A 49 -15.14 14.89 6.66
CA ILE A 49 -14.84 14.16 7.90
C ILE A 49 -16.11 13.61 8.54
N LYS A 50 -17.17 14.44 8.65
CA LYS A 50 -18.45 14.02 9.24
C LYS A 50 -19.11 12.89 8.44
N THR A 51 -19.07 12.97 7.12
CA THR A 51 -19.62 11.92 6.23
C THR A 51 -18.88 10.59 6.44
N ARG A 52 -17.56 10.63 6.56
CA ARG A 52 -16.74 9.43 6.78
C ARG A 52 -16.93 8.84 8.19
N ILE A 53 -17.07 9.69 9.21
CA ILE A 53 -17.42 9.23 10.57
C ILE A 53 -18.75 8.49 10.55
N LYS A 54 -19.76 9.03 9.85
CA LYS A 54 -21.08 8.38 9.71
C LYS A 54 -20.93 7.02 9.04
N GLN A 55 -20.32 6.96 7.86
CA GLN A 55 -20.12 5.72 7.10
C GLN A 55 -19.40 4.65 7.92
N LEU A 56 -18.26 5.00 8.52
CA LEU A 56 -17.46 4.07 9.31
C LEU A 56 -18.15 3.64 10.61
N SER A 57 -18.95 4.53 11.23
CA SER A 57 -19.77 4.19 12.40
C SER A 57 -20.89 3.23 12.05
N GLU A 58 -21.56 3.41 10.91
CA GLU A 58 -22.60 2.51 10.40
C GLU A 58 -22.00 1.13 10.08
N GLU A 59 -20.84 1.08 9.43
CA GLU A 59 -20.11 -0.17 9.15
C GLU A 59 -19.75 -0.94 10.42
N LEU A 60 -19.24 -0.23 11.44
CA LEU A 60 -18.89 -0.83 12.74
C LEU A 60 -20.09 -1.22 13.59
N ALA A 61 -21.25 -0.56 13.40
CA ALA A 61 -22.48 -0.83 14.12
C ALA A 61 -23.25 -2.04 13.57
N LEU A 62 -22.96 -2.47 12.32
CA LEU A 62 -23.56 -3.67 11.77
C LEU A 62 -23.17 -4.87 12.64
N PRO A 63 -24.14 -5.60 13.23
CA PRO A 63 -23.84 -6.71 14.13
C PRO A 63 -23.07 -7.78 13.36
N LYS A 64 -21.91 -8.17 13.89
CA LYS A 64 -21.21 -9.41 13.50
C LYS A 64 -22.08 -10.58 13.92
N LYS A 65 -23.20 -10.83 13.20
CA LYS A 65 -24.03 -12.00 13.44
C LYS A 65 -23.21 -13.24 13.07
N GLY A 66 -22.90 -14.04 14.09
CA GLY A 66 -22.38 -15.41 13.93
C GLY A 66 -23.46 -16.34 13.34
N GLY A 67 -23.67 -16.21 12.04
CA GLY A 67 -24.45 -17.11 11.20
C GLY A 67 -23.80 -17.18 9.83
N PRO A 68 -24.04 -18.21 8.98
CA PRO A 68 -23.50 -18.25 7.64
C PRO A 68 -23.85 -16.95 6.93
N ALA A 69 -22.82 -16.23 6.51
CA ALA A 69 -22.91 -14.88 5.97
C ALA A 69 -23.89 -14.83 4.79
N ARG A 70 -25.03 -14.16 4.98
CA ARG A 70 -25.90 -13.69 3.89
C ARG A 70 -25.38 -12.38 3.26
N GLY A 71 -24.16 -11.97 3.60
CA GLY A 71 -23.44 -10.87 2.97
C GLY A 71 -22.52 -11.44 1.89
N GLY A 72 -22.44 -10.76 0.75
CA GLY A 72 -21.48 -11.10 -0.31
C GLY A 72 -20.02 -11.16 0.19
N PRO A 73 -19.08 -11.56 -0.65
CA PRO A 73 -17.67 -11.67 -0.27
C PRO A 73 -17.16 -10.33 0.32
N PRO A 74 -16.19 -10.38 1.26
CA PRO A 74 -15.66 -9.18 1.90
C PRO A 74 -15.16 -8.20 0.84
N GLN A 75 -15.61 -6.94 0.92
CA GLN A 75 -15.26 -5.89 -0.03
C GLN A 75 -13.90 -5.26 0.29
N VAL A 76 -13.38 -5.47 1.50
CA VAL A 76 -12.09 -4.98 1.97
C VAL A 76 -11.29 -6.16 2.51
N VAL A 77 -10.08 -6.30 2.03
CA VAL A 77 -9.13 -7.33 2.48
C VAL A 77 -8.29 -6.75 3.61
N ARG A 78 -8.18 -7.49 4.73
CA ARG A 78 -7.30 -7.09 5.83
C ARG A 78 -5.85 -7.21 5.38
N PRO A 79 -4.99 -6.17 5.60
CA PRO A 79 -3.58 -6.24 5.27
C PRO A 79 -2.85 -7.34 6.03
N GLU A 80 -2.05 -8.11 5.33
CA GLU A 80 -1.17 -9.14 5.85
C GLU A 80 0.20 -9.10 5.17
N GLY A 81 1.21 -9.66 5.82
CA GLY A 81 2.58 -9.68 5.30
C GLY A 81 3.29 -8.33 5.37
N ALA A 82 4.29 -8.15 4.54
CA ALA A 82 5.15 -6.96 4.54
C ALA A 82 4.46 -5.71 3.97
N ALA A 83 3.58 -5.89 2.99
CA ALA A 83 2.75 -4.84 2.42
C ALA A 83 1.60 -5.44 1.63
N GLN A 84 0.50 -4.67 1.51
CA GLN A 84 -0.62 -4.99 0.62
C GLN A 84 -0.48 -4.22 -0.69
N VAL A 85 -0.59 -4.92 -1.82
CA VAL A 85 -0.42 -4.36 -3.17
C VAL A 85 -1.64 -4.67 -4.02
N ALA A 86 -2.30 -3.63 -4.53
CA ALA A 86 -3.46 -3.76 -5.39
C ALA A 86 -3.06 -4.01 -6.85
N LEU A 87 -3.72 -4.97 -7.51
CA LEU A 87 -3.58 -5.19 -8.93
C LEU A 87 -4.63 -4.35 -9.68
N LEU A 88 -4.17 -3.39 -10.46
CA LEU A 88 -4.97 -2.45 -11.22
C LEU A 88 -4.75 -2.63 -12.72
N GLY A 89 -5.72 -2.24 -13.52
CA GLY A 89 -5.59 -2.25 -14.98
C GLY A 89 -6.89 -2.52 -15.70
N PRO A 90 -6.91 -2.36 -17.02
CA PRO A 90 -8.09 -2.54 -17.85
C PRO A 90 -8.55 -4.01 -17.89
N PRO A 91 -9.73 -4.30 -18.47
CA PRO A 91 -10.15 -5.67 -18.78
C PRO A 91 -9.10 -6.38 -19.67
N ASN A 92 -8.97 -7.66 -19.49
CA ASN A 92 -8.11 -8.55 -20.30
C ASN A 92 -6.60 -8.25 -20.28
N ALA A 93 -6.11 -7.36 -19.42
CA ALA A 93 -4.68 -7.08 -19.22
C ALA A 93 -3.92 -8.26 -18.59
N GLY A 94 -4.63 -9.28 -18.12
CA GLY A 94 -4.05 -10.48 -17.52
C GLY A 94 -3.78 -10.37 -16.02
N LYS A 95 -4.49 -9.48 -15.29
CA LYS A 95 -4.36 -9.31 -13.83
C LYS A 95 -4.49 -10.62 -13.06
N SER A 96 -5.61 -11.31 -13.22
CA SER A 96 -5.91 -12.54 -12.48
C SER A 96 -4.94 -13.69 -12.86
N SER A 97 -4.51 -13.76 -14.13
CA SER A 97 -3.49 -14.72 -14.57
C SER A 97 -2.13 -14.43 -13.90
N LEU A 98 -1.76 -13.15 -13.84
CA LEU A 98 -0.53 -12.73 -13.16
C LEU A 98 -0.61 -12.98 -11.66
N HIS A 99 -1.75 -12.66 -11.03
CA HIS A 99 -2.01 -12.93 -9.63
C HIS A 99 -1.85 -14.43 -9.32
N ALA A 100 -2.52 -15.29 -10.07
CA ALA A 100 -2.43 -16.75 -9.90
C ALA A 100 -0.99 -17.26 -10.05
N ARG A 101 -0.26 -16.72 -11.03
CA ARG A 101 1.16 -17.10 -11.25
C ARG A 101 2.08 -16.70 -10.13
N LEU A 102 1.87 -15.49 -9.56
CA LEU A 102 2.69 -14.94 -8.49
C LEU A 102 2.41 -15.58 -7.12
N THR A 103 1.17 -15.95 -6.86
CA THR A 103 0.73 -16.41 -5.55
C THR A 103 0.56 -17.93 -5.45
N GLY A 104 0.63 -18.63 -6.57
CA GLY A 104 0.31 -20.06 -6.65
C GLY A 104 -1.17 -20.35 -6.40
N SER A 105 -2.03 -19.34 -6.37
CA SER A 105 -3.48 -19.53 -6.22
C SER A 105 -4.09 -20.07 -7.51
N HIS A 106 -5.04 -21.00 -7.38
CA HIS A 106 -5.85 -21.43 -8.53
C HIS A 106 -6.94 -20.38 -8.79
N ALA A 107 -6.57 -19.27 -9.46
CA ALA A 107 -7.60 -18.37 -9.96
C ALA A 107 -8.27 -19.02 -11.17
N GLU A 108 -9.61 -19.10 -11.18
CA GLU A 108 -10.36 -19.39 -12.38
C GLU A 108 -10.19 -18.21 -13.36
N ALA A 109 -9.09 -18.23 -14.12
CA ALA A 109 -8.89 -17.35 -15.25
C ALA A 109 -9.87 -17.77 -16.35
N GLY A 110 -11.08 -17.22 -16.31
CA GLY A 110 -12.06 -17.43 -17.36
C GLY A 110 -11.80 -16.51 -18.56
N PRO A 111 -12.13 -16.94 -19.80
CA PRO A 111 -11.97 -16.11 -21.00
C PRO A 111 -12.97 -14.95 -21.09
N TYR A 112 -13.82 -14.78 -20.09
CA TYR A 112 -14.85 -13.74 -20.09
C TYR A 112 -14.38 -12.51 -19.34
N PRO A 113 -14.62 -11.28 -19.87
CA PRO A 113 -14.41 -10.05 -19.13
C PRO A 113 -15.27 -10.04 -17.83
N PHE A 114 -14.74 -9.42 -16.75
CA PHE A 114 -15.43 -9.26 -15.47
C PHE A 114 -15.58 -10.54 -14.61
N THR A 115 -14.61 -11.46 -14.65
CA THR A 115 -14.61 -12.67 -13.80
C THR A 115 -14.39 -12.32 -12.30
N THR A 116 -13.60 -11.29 -11.99
CA THR A 116 -13.33 -10.86 -10.61
C THR A 116 -14.45 -9.94 -10.11
N ARG A 117 -15.33 -10.47 -9.26
CA ARG A 117 -16.46 -9.71 -8.66
C ARG A 117 -16.19 -9.26 -7.22
N ALA A 118 -15.16 -9.76 -6.59
CA ALA A 118 -14.73 -9.45 -5.23
C ALA A 118 -13.20 -9.42 -5.17
N PRO A 119 -12.61 -8.67 -4.21
CA PRO A 119 -11.17 -8.68 -4.02
C PRO A 119 -10.66 -10.10 -3.75
N GLN A 120 -9.62 -10.52 -4.46
CA GLN A 120 -8.99 -11.84 -4.31
C GLN A 120 -7.59 -11.67 -3.73
N PRO A 121 -7.36 -11.96 -2.43
CA PRO A 121 -6.03 -11.90 -1.85
C PRO A 121 -5.20 -13.14 -2.21
N GLY A 122 -3.89 -12.93 -2.34
CA GLY A 122 -2.90 -13.99 -2.48
C GLY A 122 -1.55 -13.53 -1.96
N MET A 123 -0.66 -14.45 -1.60
CA MET A 123 0.64 -14.13 -1.01
C MET A 123 1.76 -14.37 -2.01
N LEU A 124 2.50 -13.32 -2.35
CA LEU A 124 3.72 -13.39 -3.14
C LEU A 124 4.92 -13.58 -2.21
N PRO A 125 5.61 -14.71 -2.23
CA PRO A 125 6.84 -14.90 -1.46
C PRO A 125 7.99 -14.08 -2.07
N TYR A 126 8.77 -13.42 -1.22
CA TYR A 126 10.00 -12.76 -1.59
C TYR A 126 11.03 -12.91 -0.46
N GLU A 127 12.09 -13.68 -0.72
CA GLU A 127 13.08 -14.06 0.28
C GLU A 127 12.40 -14.61 1.56
N ASP A 128 12.55 -13.93 2.69
CA ASP A 128 12.01 -14.31 4.00
C ASP A 128 10.73 -13.55 4.41
N ILE A 129 10.14 -12.80 3.46
CA ILE A 129 8.89 -12.04 3.64
C ILE A 129 7.86 -12.40 2.57
N HIS A 130 6.64 -11.91 2.74
CA HIS A 130 5.57 -12.06 1.76
C HIS A 130 4.87 -10.72 1.53
N PHE A 131 4.53 -10.43 0.26
CA PHE A 131 3.62 -9.35 -0.10
C PHE A 131 2.22 -9.91 -0.31
N GLN A 132 1.21 -9.25 0.22
CA GLN A 132 -0.17 -9.58 -0.07
C GLN A 132 -0.58 -8.88 -1.36
N LEU A 133 -0.87 -9.64 -2.38
CA LEU A 133 -1.42 -9.15 -3.64
C LEU A 133 -2.94 -9.25 -3.60
N VAL A 134 -3.63 -8.20 -4.04
CA VAL A 134 -5.11 -8.19 -4.09
C VAL A 134 -5.54 -7.95 -5.53
N ASP A 135 -6.07 -9.00 -6.16
CA ASP A 135 -6.68 -8.89 -7.50
C ASP A 135 -8.04 -8.19 -7.37
N LEU A 136 -8.19 -7.08 -8.10
CA LEU A 136 -9.38 -6.26 -8.10
C LEU A 136 -10.09 -6.33 -9.46
N PRO A 137 -11.41 -6.03 -9.49
CA PRO A 137 -12.12 -5.89 -10.75
C PRO A 137 -11.42 -4.93 -11.70
N PRO A 138 -11.56 -5.14 -13.02
CA PRO A 138 -10.94 -4.25 -13.98
C PRO A 138 -11.46 -2.83 -13.86
N VAL A 139 -10.57 -1.86 -14.09
CA VAL A 139 -10.94 -0.45 -14.20
C VAL A 139 -11.45 -0.21 -15.62
N SER A 140 -12.74 0.13 -15.76
CA SER A 140 -13.35 0.44 -17.04
C SER A 140 -14.53 1.41 -16.85
N GLU A 141 -14.87 2.14 -17.88
CA GLU A 141 -16.00 3.08 -17.86
C GLU A 141 -17.36 2.37 -17.68
N GLU A 142 -17.45 1.14 -18.13
CA GLU A 142 -18.67 0.34 -18.08
C GLU A 142 -18.92 -0.27 -16.70
N LEU A 143 -17.86 -0.53 -15.92
CA LEU A 143 -17.95 -1.20 -14.61
C LEU A 143 -17.49 -0.26 -13.48
N VAL A 144 -18.44 0.40 -12.86
CA VAL A 144 -18.21 1.18 -11.64
C VAL A 144 -18.64 0.35 -10.43
N VAL A 145 -17.66 -0.18 -9.71
CA VAL A 145 -17.91 -0.92 -8.47
C VAL A 145 -17.87 0.06 -7.28
N PRO A 146 -18.97 0.26 -6.53
CA PRO A 146 -19.04 1.29 -5.48
C PRO A 146 -18.00 1.11 -4.38
N TRP A 147 -17.62 -0.12 -4.06
CA TRP A 147 -16.66 -0.46 -3.00
C TRP A 147 -15.19 -0.40 -3.45
N PHE A 148 -14.90 -0.13 -4.74
CA PHE A 148 -13.55 -0.20 -5.31
C PHE A 148 -12.54 0.69 -4.55
N THR A 149 -12.91 1.93 -4.28
CA THR A 149 -12.06 2.87 -3.54
C THR A 149 -11.81 2.39 -2.10
N ASN A 150 -12.81 1.79 -1.45
CA ASN A 150 -12.65 1.26 -0.11
C ASN A 150 -11.67 0.08 -0.08
N ALA A 151 -11.66 -0.75 -1.14
CA ALA A 151 -10.71 -1.85 -1.26
C ALA A 151 -9.26 -1.37 -1.45
N LEU A 152 -9.05 -0.16 -1.97
CA LEU A 152 -7.73 0.46 -2.15
C LEU A 152 -7.20 1.15 -0.90
N GLN A 153 -8.07 1.48 0.07
CA GLN A 153 -7.64 2.21 1.26
C GLN A 153 -6.53 1.53 2.08
N PRO A 154 -6.54 0.20 2.27
CA PRO A 154 -5.49 -0.48 3.01
C PRO A 154 -4.24 -0.79 2.19
N ALA A 155 -4.24 -0.53 0.87
CA ALA A 155 -3.11 -0.84 0.00
C ALA A 155 -1.93 0.10 0.25
N ASP A 156 -0.74 -0.47 0.29
CA ASP A 156 0.54 0.24 0.43
C ASP A 156 1.11 0.65 -0.95
N GLY A 157 0.64 0.03 -2.04
CA GLY A 157 1.06 0.33 -3.40
C GLY A 157 0.22 -0.41 -4.45
N ALA A 158 0.58 -0.26 -5.71
CA ALA A 158 -0.14 -0.87 -6.81
C ALA A 158 0.78 -1.48 -7.88
N LEU A 159 0.28 -2.51 -8.56
CA LEU A 159 0.76 -2.99 -9.85
C LEU A 159 -0.24 -2.53 -10.91
N LEU A 160 0.15 -1.61 -11.78
CA LEU A 160 -0.63 -1.22 -12.95
C LEU A 160 -0.30 -2.16 -14.10
N ILE A 161 -1.20 -3.08 -14.41
CA ILE A 161 -1.00 -4.13 -15.41
C ILE A 161 -1.63 -3.70 -16.73
N VAL A 162 -0.83 -3.72 -17.79
CA VAL A 162 -1.23 -3.40 -19.16
C VAL A 162 -0.80 -4.52 -20.11
N ASP A 163 -1.51 -4.67 -21.21
CA ASP A 163 -1.22 -5.60 -22.28
C ASP A 163 -0.50 -4.86 -23.40
N LEU A 164 0.79 -5.14 -23.60
CA LEU A 164 1.58 -4.53 -24.69
C LEU A 164 1.09 -4.93 -26.09
N GLY A 165 0.44 -6.07 -26.22
CA GLY A 165 -0.12 -6.55 -27.50
C GLY A 165 -1.36 -5.75 -27.96
N GLN A 166 -1.89 -4.83 -27.12
CA GLN A 166 -3.05 -4.01 -27.46
C GLN A 166 -2.61 -2.67 -28.04
N PRO A 167 -3.10 -2.28 -29.22
CA PRO A 167 -2.73 -1.00 -29.85
C PRO A 167 -3.16 0.23 -29.03
N ASP A 168 -4.18 0.10 -28.21
CA ASP A 168 -4.77 1.14 -27.34
C ASP A 168 -4.22 1.11 -25.89
N CYS A 169 -3.08 0.47 -25.68
CA CYS A 169 -2.50 0.35 -24.33
C CYS A 169 -2.20 1.71 -23.65
N VAL A 170 -1.86 2.77 -24.43
CA VAL A 170 -1.66 4.15 -23.94
C VAL A 170 -2.97 4.73 -23.44
N ASP A 171 -4.05 4.58 -24.21
CA ASP A 171 -5.39 5.06 -23.86
C ASP A 171 -5.90 4.35 -22.61
N HIS A 172 -5.62 3.06 -22.48
CA HIS A 172 -5.94 2.27 -21.29
C HIS A 172 -5.24 2.81 -20.03
N VAL A 173 -3.95 3.15 -20.09
CA VAL A 173 -3.25 3.77 -18.96
C VAL A 173 -3.89 5.11 -18.59
N SER A 174 -4.11 5.95 -19.59
CA SER A 174 -4.72 7.28 -19.42
C SER A 174 -6.12 7.19 -18.82
N MET A 175 -6.95 6.24 -19.29
CA MET A 175 -8.28 5.96 -18.75
C MET A 175 -8.21 5.54 -17.27
N VAL A 176 -7.33 4.58 -16.92
CA VAL A 176 -7.17 4.13 -15.54
C VAL A 176 -6.75 5.28 -14.63
N MET A 177 -5.77 6.08 -15.05
CA MET A 177 -5.29 7.24 -14.29
C MET A 177 -6.41 8.25 -14.04
N ARG A 178 -7.20 8.58 -15.07
CA ARG A 178 -8.33 9.51 -14.97
C ARG A 178 -9.40 8.98 -14.01
N MET A 179 -9.85 7.74 -14.19
CA MET A 179 -10.90 7.14 -13.37
C MET A 179 -10.53 7.01 -11.90
N LEU A 180 -9.26 6.72 -11.59
CA LEU A 180 -8.73 6.69 -10.23
C LEU A 180 -8.64 8.11 -9.66
N GLY A 181 -8.16 9.09 -10.45
CA GLY A 181 -8.07 10.49 -10.07
C GLY A 181 -9.43 11.08 -9.66
N GLU A 182 -10.50 10.77 -10.40
CA GLU A 182 -11.89 11.16 -10.06
C GLU A 182 -12.32 10.63 -8.69
N ARG A 183 -11.70 9.56 -8.21
CA ARG A 183 -11.95 8.92 -6.89
C ARG A 183 -10.93 9.30 -5.83
N ARG A 184 -10.13 10.34 -6.07
CA ARG A 184 -9.05 10.78 -5.16
C ARG A 184 -7.98 9.70 -4.92
N VAL A 185 -7.77 8.80 -5.89
CA VAL A 185 -6.68 7.83 -5.89
C VAL A 185 -5.64 8.28 -6.90
N VAL A 186 -4.41 8.45 -6.46
CA VAL A 186 -3.29 8.88 -7.29
C VAL A 186 -2.25 7.78 -7.32
N LEU A 187 -1.86 7.39 -8.52
CA LEU A 187 -0.73 6.52 -8.75
C LEU A 187 0.54 7.37 -8.84
N SER A 188 1.60 6.98 -8.12
CA SER A 188 2.86 7.72 -8.07
C SER A 188 4.08 6.84 -8.38
N SER A 189 5.18 7.45 -8.81
CA SER A 189 6.42 6.74 -9.14
C SER A 189 7.23 6.27 -7.93
N GLY A 190 6.85 6.69 -6.73
CA GLY A 190 7.52 6.27 -5.50
C GLY A 190 6.89 6.86 -4.26
N ARG A 191 7.25 6.31 -3.13
CA ARG A 191 6.85 6.84 -1.83
C ARG A 191 7.58 8.17 -1.59
N ARG A 192 6.84 9.28 -1.49
CA ARG A 192 7.42 10.53 -1.01
C ARG A 192 8.03 10.29 0.36
N ALA A 193 9.34 10.50 0.49
CA ALA A 193 9.98 10.49 1.78
C ALA A 193 9.26 11.53 2.68
N ALA A 194 8.99 11.18 3.93
CA ALA A 194 8.35 12.11 4.88
C ALA A 194 9.14 13.42 5.07
N SER A 195 10.41 13.46 4.62
CA SER A 195 11.27 14.65 4.64
C SER A 195 11.11 15.56 3.42
N GLU A 196 10.43 15.11 2.34
CA GLU A 196 10.14 15.90 1.15
C GLU A 196 8.72 16.48 1.16
N ALA A 197 8.13 16.67 2.35
CA ALA A 197 7.01 17.57 2.48
C ALA A 197 7.45 18.91 1.91
N ALA A 198 6.86 19.30 0.77
CA ALA A 198 7.21 20.52 0.07
C ALA A 198 7.24 21.68 1.07
N PRO A 199 8.27 22.52 1.04
CA PRO A 199 8.32 23.67 1.90
C PRO A 199 7.12 24.57 1.55
N PHE A 200 6.13 24.62 2.45
CA PHE A 200 5.04 25.59 2.42
C PHE A 200 4.34 25.80 1.05
N GLY A 201 3.67 24.77 0.55
CA GLY A 201 2.67 24.94 -0.50
C GLY A 201 1.30 25.25 0.13
N ASP A 202 0.69 26.34 -0.29
CA ASP A 202 -0.55 26.93 0.25
C ASP A 202 -1.85 26.13 -0.04
N GLU A 203 -1.76 24.91 -0.56
CA GLU A 203 -2.94 24.07 -0.80
C GLU A 203 -3.10 23.06 0.33
N LEU A 204 -4.28 23.08 0.94
CA LEU A 204 -4.72 22.02 1.85
C LEU A 204 -4.60 20.68 1.13
N GLU A 205 -3.58 19.88 1.43
CA GLU A 205 -3.52 18.50 0.95
C GLU A 205 -4.80 17.80 1.39
N ASP A 206 -5.49 17.19 0.43
CA ASP A 206 -6.69 16.41 0.74
C ASP A 206 -6.28 15.19 1.60
N PRO A 207 -6.66 15.15 2.89
CA PRO A 207 -6.26 14.07 3.79
C PRO A 207 -6.86 12.72 3.40
N PHE A 208 -7.80 12.74 2.46
CA PHE A 208 -8.51 11.57 1.95
C PHE A 208 -8.02 11.09 0.58
N LYS A 209 -7.01 11.75 0.05
CA LYS A 209 -6.32 11.31 -1.14
C LYS A 209 -5.53 10.04 -0.84
N ILE A 210 -5.75 9.00 -1.62
CA ILE A 210 -4.98 7.75 -1.56
C ILE A 210 -3.83 7.91 -2.54
N ASP A 211 -2.60 7.86 -2.05
CA ASP A 211 -1.39 7.86 -2.89
C ASP A 211 -0.80 6.45 -2.89
N LEU A 212 -0.70 5.85 -4.07
CA LEU A 212 -0.21 4.50 -4.27
C LEU A 212 1.06 4.50 -5.11
N PRO A 213 2.22 4.28 -4.49
CA PRO A 213 3.45 3.93 -5.21
C PRO A 213 3.19 2.78 -6.17
N THR A 214 3.52 2.97 -7.44
CA THR A 214 3.04 2.09 -8.52
C THR A 214 4.19 1.56 -9.38
N LEU A 215 4.18 0.25 -9.64
CA LEU A 215 4.94 -0.38 -10.73
C LEU A 215 4.05 -0.56 -11.95
N LEU A 216 4.56 -0.19 -13.11
CA LEU A 216 3.95 -0.51 -14.40
C LEU A 216 4.37 -1.92 -14.82
N ILE A 217 3.41 -2.81 -14.97
CA ILE A 217 3.63 -4.19 -15.41
C ILE A 217 3.13 -4.34 -16.85
N ALA A 218 4.06 -4.39 -17.77
CA ALA A 218 3.80 -4.66 -19.17
C ALA A 218 3.73 -6.19 -19.37
N ASN A 219 2.51 -6.70 -19.33
CA ASN A 219 2.23 -8.13 -19.42
C ASN A 219 2.21 -8.59 -20.89
N LYS A 220 2.25 -9.90 -21.09
CA LYS A 220 2.34 -10.58 -22.38
C LYS A 220 3.61 -10.23 -23.17
N ALA A 221 4.69 -9.93 -22.47
CA ALA A 221 5.98 -9.58 -23.05
C ALA A 221 6.59 -10.69 -23.93
N ASP A 222 6.10 -11.92 -23.81
CA ASP A 222 6.44 -13.04 -24.69
C ASP A 222 5.98 -12.85 -26.14
N LEU A 223 5.03 -11.93 -26.37
CA LEU A 223 4.52 -11.58 -27.71
C LEU A 223 5.31 -10.43 -28.37
N SER A 224 6.19 -9.76 -27.61
CA SER A 224 6.99 -8.62 -28.08
C SER A 224 8.47 -8.99 -28.17
N SER A 225 9.12 -8.55 -29.24
CA SER A 225 10.59 -8.64 -29.40
C SER A 225 11.34 -7.46 -28.80
N SER A 226 10.65 -6.37 -28.45
CA SER A 226 11.19 -5.07 -27.99
C SER A 226 10.48 -4.50 -26.77
N ALA A 227 10.01 -5.36 -25.88
CA ALA A 227 9.18 -4.98 -24.73
C ALA A 227 9.78 -3.82 -23.86
N ALA A 228 11.12 -3.71 -23.77
CA ALA A 228 11.75 -2.63 -23.03
C ALA A 228 11.55 -1.27 -23.71
N ASP A 229 11.68 -1.19 -25.03
CA ASP A 229 11.48 0.04 -25.80
C ASP A 229 10.01 0.43 -25.85
N GLU A 230 9.13 -0.56 -25.96
CA GLU A 230 7.66 -0.37 -25.90
C GLU A 230 7.23 0.20 -24.54
N ILE A 231 7.80 -0.27 -23.44
CA ILE A 231 7.55 0.30 -22.09
C ILE A 231 8.01 1.76 -22.02
N ALA A 232 9.20 2.07 -22.57
CA ALA A 232 9.70 3.44 -22.57
C ALA A 232 8.77 4.37 -23.37
N THR A 233 8.33 3.93 -24.55
CA THR A 233 7.39 4.66 -25.39
C THR A 233 6.01 4.82 -24.72
N LEU A 234 5.50 3.75 -24.11
CA LEU A 234 4.23 3.79 -23.38
C LEU A 234 4.27 4.83 -22.24
N ARG A 235 5.37 4.84 -21.47
CA ARG A 235 5.56 5.80 -20.36
C ARG A 235 5.58 7.23 -20.86
N GLU A 236 6.32 7.49 -21.94
CA GLU A 236 6.41 8.81 -22.56
C GLU A 236 5.06 9.28 -23.07
N LEU A 237 4.36 8.46 -23.85
CA LEU A 237 3.06 8.81 -24.45
C LEU A 237 1.94 8.96 -23.41
N ALA A 238 1.94 8.13 -22.37
CA ALA A 238 0.97 8.22 -21.28
C ALA A 238 1.34 9.29 -20.23
N GLY A 239 2.51 9.91 -20.34
CA GLY A 239 2.98 10.94 -19.39
C GLY A 239 3.18 10.43 -17.98
N VAL A 240 3.59 9.16 -17.80
CA VAL A 240 3.79 8.53 -16.49
C VAL A 240 5.26 8.20 -16.24
N ASP A 241 5.71 8.40 -15.01
CA ASP A 241 7.10 8.10 -14.60
C ASP A 241 7.19 6.85 -13.69
N PHE A 242 6.37 5.85 -13.94
CA PHE A 242 6.42 4.60 -13.19
C PHE A 242 7.59 3.73 -13.65
N ARG A 243 8.25 3.06 -12.70
CA ARG A 243 9.19 1.99 -13.06
C ARG A 243 8.44 0.89 -13.79
N GLY A 244 8.86 0.54 -15.02
CA GLY A 244 8.23 -0.49 -15.85
C GLY A 244 8.98 -1.82 -15.78
N LEU A 245 8.23 -2.92 -15.78
CA LEU A 245 8.74 -4.27 -15.90
C LEU A 245 7.98 -5.02 -17.00
N ALA A 246 8.74 -5.60 -17.94
CA ALA A 246 8.21 -6.54 -18.93
C ALA A 246 8.07 -7.92 -18.29
N VAL A 247 6.85 -8.49 -18.34
CA VAL A 247 6.56 -9.78 -17.75
C VAL A 247 5.64 -10.61 -18.69
N SER A 248 5.62 -11.91 -18.50
CA SER A 248 4.60 -12.78 -19.07
C SER A 248 4.06 -13.72 -18.02
N ALA A 249 2.78 -13.60 -17.72
CA ALA A 249 2.08 -14.51 -16.83
C ALA A 249 2.06 -15.94 -17.39
N THR A 250 2.10 -16.11 -18.72
CA THR A 250 2.06 -17.41 -19.41
C THR A 250 3.43 -18.08 -19.40
N SER A 251 4.48 -17.43 -19.93
CA SER A 251 5.82 -18.02 -20.02
C SER A 251 6.60 -17.98 -18.71
N GLY A 252 6.28 -17.07 -17.79
CA GLY A 252 7.01 -16.83 -16.55
C GLY A 252 8.15 -15.82 -16.71
N GLN A 253 8.34 -15.24 -17.88
CA GLN A 253 9.38 -14.24 -18.14
C GLN A 253 9.22 -13.04 -17.18
N GLY A 254 10.29 -12.62 -16.49
CA GLY A 254 10.38 -11.44 -15.67
C GLY A 254 9.58 -11.45 -14.34
N ILE A 255 8.88 -12.57 -14.05
CA ILE A 255 8.07 -12.74 -12.83
C ILE A 255 8.92 -12.63 -11.56
N ASP A 256 10.11 -13.21 -11.57
CA ASP A 256 11.08 -13.22 -10.49
C ASP A 256 11.54 -11.81 -10.05
N ARG A 257 11.41 -10.82 -10.93
CA ARG A 257 11.84 -9.44 -10.69
C ARG A 257 10.82 -8.62 -9.90
N ILE A 258 9.54 -9.06 -9.85
CA ILE A 258 8.44 -8.26 -9.26
C ILE A 258 8.64 -8.11 -7.75
N GLY A 259 8.97 -9.18 -7.02
CA GLY A 259 9.17 -9.13 -5.57
C GLY A 259 10.24 -8.12 -5.16
N ARG A 260 11.39 -8.14 -5.84
CA ARG A 260 12.48 -7.17 -5.61
C ARG A 260 12.04 -5.74 -5.94
N ALA A 261 11.35 -5.55 -7.05
CA ALA A 261 10.91 -4.22 -7.44
C ALA A 261 9.88 -3.63 -6.46
N LEU A 262 8.98 -4.45 -5.90
CA LEU A 262 8.06 -4.04 -4.84
C LEU A 262 8.79 -3.71 -3.53
N PHE A 263 9.77 -4.52 -3.15
CA PHE A 263 10.59 -4.29 -1.96
C PHE A 263 11.27 -2.91 -2.00
N GLU A 264 11.89 -2.60 -3.14
CA GLU A 264 12.57 -1.32 -3.38
C GLU A 264 11.55 -0.15 -3.45
N LEU A 265 10.47 -0.28 -4.22
CA LEU A 265 9.46 0.76 -4.42
C LEU A 265 8.78 1.17 -3.11
N LEU A 266 8.40 0.18 -2.30
CA LEU A 266 7.66 0.40 -1.06
C LEU A 266 8.58 0.75 0.11
N GLY A 267 9.91 0.71 -0.09
CA GLY A 267 10.90 0.98 0.95
C GLY A 267 10.75 0.03 2.13
N VAL A 268 10.40 -1.23 1.87
CA VAL A 268 10.31 -2.25 2.92
C VAL A 268 11.71 -2.53 3.45
N ILE A 269 11.83 -2.67 4.75
CA ILE A 269 13.05 -3.14 5.43
C ILE A 269 12.70 -4.29 6.38
N ARG A 270 13.66 -5.18 6.59
CA ARG A 270 13.56 -6.31 7.51
C ARG A 270 14.41 -6.05 8.72
N VAL A 271 13.84 -6.15 9.88
CA VAL A 271 14.55 -6.02 11.15
C VAL A 271 14.34 -7.29 11.96
N TYR A 272 15.44 -7.90 12.35
CA TYR A 272 15.41 -9.10 13.17
C TYR A 272 15.51 -8.72 14.64
N THR A 273 14.93 -9.53 15.50
CA THR A 273 14.99 -9.29 16.93
C THR A 273 15.68 -10.44 17.65
N LYS A 274 16.28 -10.12 18.79
CA LYS A 274 16.81 -11.12 19.69
C LYS A 274 16.44 -10.80 21.14
N ALA A 275 16.14 -11.83 21.91
CA ALA A 275 16.01 -11.68 23.34
C ALA A 275 17.41 -11.60 23.98
N PRO A 276 17.57 -10.88 25.11
CA PRO A 276 18.85 -10.84 25.84
C PRO A 276 19.39 -12.22 26.12
N GLY A 277 20.66 -12.44 25.79
CA GLY A 277 21.35 -13.71 25.99
C GLY A 277 20.96 -14.86 25.05
N ARG A 278 20.11 -14.60 24.01
CA ARG A 278 19.74 -15.60 22.99
C ARG A 278 20.26 -15.20 21.62
N PRO A 279 20.42 -16.16 20.69
CA PRO A 279 20.70 -15.82 19.29
C PRO A 279 19.53 -15.05 18.67
N ALA A 280 19.81 -14.30 17.58
CA ALA A 280 18.79 -13.62 16.81
C ALA A 280 17.86 -14.62 16.10
N ASP A 281 16.58 -14.32 16.05
CA ASP A 281 15.63 -15.07 15.23
C ASP A 281 15.70 -14.53 13.79
N MET A 282 16.47 -15.22 12.95
CA MET A 282 16.64 -14.87 11.53
C MET A 282 15.55 -15.45 10.62
N GLY A 283 14.64 -16.26 11.17
CA GLY A 283 13.57 -16.91 10.39
C GLY A 283 12.30 -16.06 10.25
N ARG A 284 12.15 -15.00 11.06
CA ARG A 284 10.94 -14.18 11.10
C ARG A 284 11.28 -12.70 11.31
N PRO A 285 11.63 -11.97 10.26
CA PRO A 285 11.86 -10.55 10.38
C PRO A 285 10.56 -9.79 10.67
N PHE A 286 10.67 -8.71 11.42
CA PHE A 286 9.67 -7.67 11.43
C PHE A 286 9.84 -6.81 10.18
N THR A 287 8.74 -6.53 9.51
CA THR A 287 8.74 -5.70 8.29
C THR A 287 8.33 -4.28 8.63
N LEU A 288 9.23 -3.35 8.36
CA LEU A 288 9.06 -1.92 8.60
C LEU A 288 9.29 -1.15 7.29
N ARG A 289 9.30 0.17 7.38
CA ARG A 289 9.58 1.06 6.25
C ARG A 289 10.91 1.78 6.45
N SER A 290 11.59 2.07 5.37
CA SER A 290 12.78 2.92 5.39
C SER A 290 12.48 4.24 6.10
N GLY A 291 13.30 4.57 7.11
CA GLY A 291 13.09 5.73 7.97
C GLY A 291 12.42 5.45 9.31
N ASP A 292 11.86 4.25 9.50
CA ASP A 292 11.32 3.82 10.80
C ASP A 292 12.44 3.68 11.84
N THR A 293 12.06 3.70 13.11
CA THR A 293 12.96 3.76 14.25
C THR A 293 12.90 2.50 15.12
N VAL A 294 13.83 2.37 16.05
CA VAL A 294 13.80 1.34 17.09
C VAL A 294 12.49 1.38 17.88
N GLY A 295 11.89 2.56 18.08
CA GLY A 295 10.59 2.69 18.71
C GLY A 295 9.46 2.06 17.92
N ASP A 296 9.55 2.09 16.59
CA ASP A 296 8.60 1.43 15.68
C ASP A 296 8.78 -0.09 15.74
N VAL A 297 10.03 -0.59 15.75
CA VAL A 297 10.33 -2.01 16.01
C VAL A 297 9.69 -2.48 17.31
N ALA A 298 9.86 -1.72 18.40
CA ALA A 298 9.29 -2.08 19.69
C ALA A 298 7.75 -2.13 19.66
N ARG A 299 7.11 -1.29 18.86
CA ARG A 299 5.65 -1.26 18.69
C ARG A 299 5.15 -2.51 17.96
N GLU A 300 5.89 -2.95 16.92
CA GLU A 300 5.57 -4.17 16.17
C GLU A 300 5.76 -5.43 17.04
N VAL A 301 6.79 -5.46 17.88
CA VAL A 301 7.02 -6.58 18.81
C VAL A 301 5.91 -6.66 19.86
N HIS A 302 5.62 -5.54 20.54
CA HIS A 302 4.52 -5.45 21.51
C HIS A 302 4.25 -3.99 21.87
N ARG A 303 2.97 -3.59 21.82
CA ARG A 303 2.55 -2.18 22.10
C ARG A 303 3.05 -1.65 23.45
N GLY A 304 3.12 -2.50 24.49
CA GLY A 304 3.63 -2.11 25.82
C GLY A 304 5.13 -1.89 25.86
N LEU A 305 5.91 -2.51 24.98
CA LEU A 305 7.36 -2.30 24.92
C LEU A 305 7.71 -0.93 24.36
N ALA A 306 6.93 -0.40 23.42
CA ALA A 306 7.16 0.90 22.83
C ALA A 306 7.22 2.05 23.83
N THR A 307 6.50 1.94 24.95
CA THR A 307 6.50 2.94 26.04
C THR A 307 7.51 2.65 27.14
N ALA A 308 7.91 1.38 27.30
CA ALA A 308 8.79 0.93 28.40
C ALA A 308 10.27 0.87 28.03
N ILE A 309 10.59 0.98 26.75
CA ILE A 309 11.96 0.86 26.24
C ILE A 309 12.85 1.99 26.76
N LYS A 310 13.99 1.65 27.33
CA LYS A 310 15.03 2.59 27.81
C LYS A 310 16.10 2.81 26.76
N TYR A 311 16.60 1.72 26.17
CA TYR A 311 17.59 1.70 25.11
C TYR A 311 17.48 0.39 24.32
N ALA A 312 18.16 0.33 23.18
CA ALA A 312 18.32 -0.91 22.44
C ALA A 312 19.81 -1.14 22.10
N ARG A 313 20.14 -2.39 21.87
CA ARG A 313 21.40 -2.76 21.22
C ARG A 313 21.10 -3.13 19.78
N LEU A 314 21.82 -2.54 18.86
CA LEU A 314 21.64 -2.72 17.42
C LEU A 314 22.92 -3.29 16.83
N TRP A 315 22.79 -4.35 16.07
CA TRP A 315 23.83 -4.91 15.21
C TRP A 315 23.43 -4.54 13.77
N ALA A 316 24.21 -3.67 13.12
CA ALA A 316 24.04 -3.42 11.72
C ALA A 316 24.37 -4.67 10.90
N ARG A 317 23.78 -4.78 9.72
CA ARG A 317 23.99 -5.94 8.85
C ARG A 317 25.47 -6.22 8.60
N GLY A 318 25.94 -7.38 9.06
CA GLY A 318 27.35 -7.80 8.93
C GLY A 318 28.24 -7.40 10.10
N ASP A 319 27.77 -6.60 11.05
CA ASP A 319 28.56 -6.21 12.22
C ASP A 319 28.43 -7.25 13.35
N GLN A 320 29.56 -7.52 14.00
CA GLN A 320 29.61 -8.42 15.16
C GLN A 320 29.42 -7.68 16.49
N ASN A 321 29.69 -6.37 16.52
CA ASN A 321 29.63 -5.56 17.72
C ASN A 321 28.35 -4.73 17.79
N PRO A 322 27.58 -4.80 18.87
CA PRO A 322 26.38 -4.00 18.99
C PRO A 322 26.70 -2.55 19.36
N GLN A 323 25.91 -1.65 18.82
CA GLN A 323 25.86 -0.25 19.26
C GLN A 323 24.67 -0.06 20.20
N GLN A 324 24.86 0.66 21.30
CA GLN A 324 23.73 1.10 22.13
C GLN A 324 23.09 2.31 21.48
N VAL A 325 21.78 2.22 21.21
CA VAL A 325 21.02 3.23 20.47
C VAL A 325 19.77 3.64 21.25
N SER A 326 19.29 4.86 20.98
CA SER A 326 18.04 5.37 21.53
C SER A 326 16.83 4.83 20.76
N ARG A 327 15.63 5.04 21.28
CA ARG A 327 14.37 4.67 20.63
C ARG A 327 14.14 5.38 19.28
N ASP A 328 14.73 6.56 19.09
CA ASP A 328 14.55 7.37 17.87
C ASP A 328 15.61 7.09 16.82
N HIS A 329 16.50 6.12 17.06
CA HIS A 329 17.50 5.69 16.11
C HIS A 329 16.82 4.97 14.93
N ARG A 330 17.17 5.37 13.70
CA ARG A 330 16.65 4.76 12.46
C ARG A 330 17.24 3.38 12.25
N VAL A 331 16.41 2.44 11.82
CA VAL A 331 16.83 1.08 11.49
C VAL A 331 16.94 0.89 9.98
N ASN A 332 17.78 -0.05 9.55
CA ASN A 332 18.04 -0.39 8.16
C ASN A 332 17.73 -1.87 7.88
N ASP A 333 17.66 -2.22 6.59
CA ASP A 333 17.41 -3.61 6.19
C ASP A 333 18.51 -4.54 6.64
N GLY A 334 18.13 -5.58 7.37
CA GLY A 334 19.03 -6.59 7.90
C GLY A 334 19.59 -6.30 9.29
N ASP A 335 19.18 -5.20 9.93
CA ASP A 335 19.58 -4.91 11.31
C ASP A 335 18.98 -5.92 12.28
N VAL A 336 19.74 -6.21 13.35
CA VAL A 336 19.30 -7.03 14.49
C VAL A 336 19.16 -6.14 15.71
N VAL A 337 18.00 -6.17 16.38
CA VAL A 337 17.70 -5.31 17.52
C VAL A 337 17.40 -6.12 18.76
N GLU A 338 18.06 -5.77 19.88
CA GLU A 338 17.79 -6.27 21.23
C GLU A 338 17.19 -5.14 22.05
N LEU A 339 15.91 -5.27 22.42
CA LEU A 339 15.18 -4.24 23.17
C LEU A 339 15.38 -4.40 24.68
N HIS A 340 15.67 -3.29 25.38
CA HIS A 340 15.84 -3.24 26.83
C HIS A 340 14.84 -2.27 27.46
N SER A 341 13.97 -2.79 28.33
CA SER A 341 12.94 -2.03 29.05
C SER A 341 13.31 -1.79 30.53
#